data_710eef212c7c3b566721447b35fd6f59
#
_entry.id   710eef212c7c3b566721447b35fd6f59
#
_cell.length_a   1.000
_cell.length_b   1.000
_cell.length_c   1.000
_cell.angle_alpha   90.00
_cell.angle_beta   90.00
_cell.angle_gamma   90.00
#
_symmetry.space_group_name_H-M   'P 1'
#
loop_
_entity.id
_entity.type
_entity.pdbx_description
1 polymer ?
#
loop_
_entity_poly.entity_id
_entity_poly.type
_entity_poly.pdbx_seq_one_letter_code
_entity_poly.pdbx_strand_id
1 'polypeptide(L)'
;MKNNKSDPKICNDDFEGRLMVITGGTSGIGYYTCRKYASHGARILSINRNREKSESLCDELKHDFGVQCSYMIADFSSLDDSLRVGKELSTMGDTIDVLIHNAGVFLKRKELTKEGFETTFVVNYLSSFVINYLIREKMKAQGRGRILMVNSEGHRFAVWGIETEDLNWQKRRYSGLKAYGSAKTCQLLSMLIINQYFEGSGVTINAMHPGAVKTGTGKENGAFYKWYKRNVVDRFSRTPEISAEALYYLGVSGDLQDVGGKFFNLTTEEIPAPPALDMETAKKLWQESLRMGGIDDGNL
;
A
#
# COMPACT_ATOMS: atom_id res chain seq x y z
N MET A 1 2.23 0.34 -22.01
CA MET A 1 0.81 -0.09 -22.15
C MET A 1 0.61 -1.44 -22.88
N LYS A 2 1.65 -2.26 -23.07
CA LYS A 2 1.49 -3.58 -23.73
C LYS A 2 0.83 -4.66 -22.85
N ASN A 3 0.84 -4.53 -21.51
CA ASN A 3 0.44 -5.59 -20.59
C ASN A 3 -0.96 -5.45 -19.96
N ASN A 4 -1.78 -4.49 -20.39
CA ASN A 4 -3.10 -4.25 -19.79
C ASN A 4 -4.16 -5.36 -20.03
N LYS A 5 -3.82 -6.44 -20.74
CA LYS A 5 -4.75 -7.53 -21.09
C LYS A 5 -4.36 -8.90 -20.55
N SER A 6 -3.17 -9.06 -19.97
CA SER A 6 -2.77 -10.35 -19.40
C SER A 6 -3.47 -10.57 -18.05
N ASP A 7 -4.00 -11.77 -17.85
CA ASP A 7 -4.50 -12.17 -16.55
C ASP A 7 -3.32 -12.34 -15.57
N PRO A 8 -3.53 -12.10 -14.27
CA PRO A 8 -2.47 -12.36 -13.30
C PRO A 8 -2.13 -13.85 -13.28
N LYS A 9 -0.89 -14.15 -12.92
CA LYS A 9 -0.52 -15.51 -12.55
C LYS A 9 -1.33 -15.93 -11.34
N ILE A 10 -1.76 -17.18 -11.33
CA ILE A 10 -2.53 -17.77 -10.24
C ILE A 10 -1.56 -18.47 -9.30
N CYS A 11 -1.77 -18.30 -7.99
CA CYS A 11 -1.09 -19.04 -6.95
C CYS A 11 -2.13 -19.84 -6.16
N ASN A 12 -1.90 -21.15 -6.04
CA ASN A 12 -2.76 -22.04 -5.25
C ASN A 12 -2.02 -22.57 -4.01
N ASP A 13 -0.82 -22.02 -3.72
CA ASP A 13 -0.07 -22.39 -2.52
C ASP A 13 -0.91 -22.05 -1.28
N ASP A 14 -0.82 -22.91 -0.28
CA ASP A 14 -1.54 -22.78 0.96
C ASP A 14 -0.99 -21.65 1.84
N PHE A 15 -1.87 -20.99 2.59
CA PHE A 15 -1.50 -19.94 3.54
C PHE A 15 -2.09 -20.22 4.93
N GLU A 16 -2.44 -21.46 5.22
CA GLU A 16 -3.11 -21.86 6.46
C GLU A 16 -2.34 -21.45 7.70
N GLY A 17 -3.04 -20.83 8.65
CA GLY A 17 -2.50 -20.38 9.93
C GLY A 17 -1.51 -19.23 9.87
N ARG A 18 -1.08 -18.80 8.69
CA ARG A 18 -0.18 -17.65 8.51
C ARG A 18 -0.92 -16.32 8.63
N LEU A 19 -0.23 -15.29 9.08
CA LEU A 19 -0.83 -13.97 9.31
C LEU A 19 -0.64 -13.04 8.12
N MET A 20 -1.76 -12.59 7.55
CA MET A 20 -1.82 -11.47 6.62
C MET A 20 -2.35 -10.22 7.34
N VAL A 21 -1.56 -9.14 7.34
CA VAL A 21 -1.96 -7.81 7.82
C VAL A 21 -2.26 -6.92 6.63
N ILE A 22 -3.40 -6.22 6.64
CA ILE A 22 -3.79 -5.34 5.53
C ILE A 22 -4.37 -4.02 6.01
N THR A 23 -3.97 -2.92 5.36
CA THR A 23 -4.60 -1.63 5.57
C THR A 23 -5.74 -1.40 4.56
N GLY A 24 -6.92 -0.97 5.03
CA GLY A 24 -8.07 -0.69 4.15
C GLY A 24 -8.74 -1.94 3.60
N GLY A 25 -8.96 -2.97 4.43
CA GLY A 25 -9.55 -4.26 4.05
C GLY A 25 -11.08 -4.26 3.88
N THR A 26 -11.79 -3.18 4.22
CA THR A 26 -13.27 -3.18 4.26
C THR A 26 -13.97 -2.81 2.97
N SER A 27 -13.24 -2.58 1.88
CA SER A 27 -13.85 -2.24 0.57
C SER A 27 -12.87 -2.44 -0.59
N GLY A 28 -13.43 -2.55 -1.80
CA GLY A 28 -12.65 -2.59 -3.05
C GLY A 28 -11.61 -3.71 -3.07
N ILE A 29 -10.39 -3.40 -3.50
CA ILE A 29 -9.29 -4.38 -3.62
C ILE A 29 -9.02 -5.04 -2.27
N GLY A 30 -8.95 -4.25 -1.18
CA GLY A 30 -8.65 -4.78 0.14
C GLY A 30 -9.65 -5.83 0.61
N TYR A 31 -10.95 -5.61 0.38
CA TYR A 31 -12.00 -6.56 0.73
C TYR A 31 -11.83 -7.91 -0.01
N TYR A 32 -11.64 -7.86 -1.32
CA TYR A 32 -11.43 -9.09 -2.10
C TYR A 32 -10.08 -9.76 -1.76
N THR A 33 -9.07 -8.98 -1.39
CA THR A 33 -7.80 -9.53 -0.90
C THR A 33 -7.99 -10.28 0.41
N CYS A 34 -8.75 -9.73 1.37
CA CYS A 34 -9.09 -10.44 2.61
C CYS A 34 -9.80 -11.77 2.31
N ARG A 35 -10.80 -11.77 1.42
CA ARG A 35 -11.51 -13.00 1.02
C ARG A 35 -10.59 -14.01 0.34
N LYS A 36 -9.70 -13.56 -0.56
CA LYS A 36 -8.74 -14.45 -1.26
C LYS A 36 -7.79 -15.11 -0.26
N TYR A 37 -7.22 -14.35 0.68
CA TYR A 37 -6.36 -14.92 1.71
C TYR A 37 -7.13 -15.84 2.66
N ALA A 38 -8.34 -15.45 3.07
CA ALA A 38 -9.21 -16.27 3.91
C ALA A 38 -9.57 -17.61 3.27
N SER A 39 -9.84 -17.64 1.95
CA SER A 39 -10.13 -18.88 1.22
C SER A 39 -8.95 -19.87 1.15
N HIS A 40 -7.74 -19.44 1.56
CA HIS A 40 -6.53 -20.26 1.71
C HIS A 40 -6.09 -20.40 3.16
N GLY A 41 -7.01 -20.25 4.13
CA GLY A 41 -6.77 -20.51 5.55
C GLY A 41 -5.99 -19.43 6.30
N ALA A 42 -5.80 -18.25 5.73
CA ALA A 42 -5.06 -17.16 6.37
C ALA A 42 -5.71 -16.68 7.67
N ARG A 43 -4.91 -16.37 8.68
CA ARG A 43 -5.30 -15.47 9.77
C ARG A 43 -5.20 -14.03 9.26
N ILE A 44 -6.20 -13.19 9.57
CA ILE A 44 -6.29 -11.84 9.03
C ILE A 44 -6.31 -10.80 10.15
N LEU A 45 -5.45 -9.78 10.03
CA LEU A 45 -5.53 -8.54 10.79
C LEU A 45 -5.81 -7.38 9.82
N SER A 46 -7.02 -6.83 9.87
CA SER A 46 -7.43 -5.74 8.98
C SER A 46 -7.43 -4.40 9.72
N ILE A 47 -6.69 -3.42 9.18
CA ILE A 47 -6.53 -2.11 9.80
C ILE A 47 -7.35 -1.08 9.03
N ASN A 48 -8.40 -0.55 9.65
CA ASN A 48 -9.42 0.24 8.97
C ASN A 48 -9.91 1.41 9.84
N ARG A 49 -10.54 2.42 9.23
CA ARG A 49 -11.08 3.57 9.96
C ARG A 49 -12.53 3.37 10.47
N ASN A 50 -13.29 2.45 9.89
CA ASN A 50 -14.69 2.23 10.23
C ASN A 50 -14.87 0.92 11.00
N ARG A 51 -15.30 1.00 12.27
CA ARG A 51 -15.48 -0.13 13.18
C ARG A 51 -16.54 -1.10 12.67
N GLU A 52 -17.74 -0.61 12.34
CA GLU A 52 -18.87 -1.46 11.93
C GLU A 52 -18.54 -2.31 10.69
N LYS A 53 -17.88 -1.68 9.69
CA LYS A 53 -17.43 -2.41 8.51
C LYS A 53 -16.32 -3.42 8.82
N SER A 54 -15.49 -3.16 9.81
CA SER A 54 -14.42 -4.08 10.22
C SER A 54 -15.00 -5.30 10.95
N GLU A 55 -15.98 -5.08 11.82
CA GLU A 55 -16.74 -6.14 12.49
C GLU A 55 -17.45 -7.00 11.46
N SER A 56 -18.22 -6.39 10.55
CA SER A 56 -18.92 -7.10 9.48
C SER A 56 -17.99 -7.94 8.60
N LEU A 57 -16.79 -7.39 8.25
CA LEU A 57 -15.78 -8.14 7.50
C LEU A 57 -15.30 -9.37 8.27
N CYS A 58 -14.97 -9.21 9.56
CA CYS A 58 -14.47 -10.33 10.35
C CYS A 58 -15.54 -11.42 10.57
N ASP A 59 -16.79 -11.02 10.80
CA ASP A 59 -17.90 -11.97 10.94
C ASP A 59 -18.13 -12.73 9.64
N GLU A 60 -18.10 -12.03 8.49
CA GLU A 60 -18.22 -12.65 7.16
C GLU A 60 -17.09 -13.66 6.90
N LEU A 61 -15.84 -13.27 7.12
CA LEU A 61 -14.69 -14.15 6.86
C LEU A 61 -14.69 -15.38 7.77
N LYS A 62 -15.10 -15.22 9.02
CA LYS A 62 -15.27 -16.33 9.96
C LYS A 62 -16.41 -17.27 9.53
N HIS A 63 -17.54 -16.71 9.09
CA HIS A 63 -18.69 -17.50 8.63
C HIS A 63 -18.38 -18.27 7.34
N ASP A 64 -17.81 -17.57 6.33
CA ASP A 64 -17.62 -18.12 4.99
C ASP A 64 -16.43 -19.10 4.90
N PHE A 65 -15.36 -18.85 5.68
CA PHE A 65 -14.09 -19.57 5.56
C PHE A 65 -13.61 -20.23 6.85
N GLY A 66 -14.25 -19.97 8.00
CA GLY A 66 -13.83 -20.53 9.29
C GLY A 66 -12.52 -19.96 9.85
N VAL A 67 -11.98 -18.89 9.27
CA VAL A 67 -10.67 -18.33 9.64
C VAL A 67 -10.74 -17.33 10.79
N GLN A 68 -9.61 -17.10 11.45
CA GLN A 68 -9.48 -16.04 12.44
C GLN A 68 -9.32 -14.69 11.73
N CYS A 69 -10.21 -13.75 12.04
CA CYS A 69 -10.11 -12.37 11.62
C CYS A 69 -10.18 -11.44 12.83
N SER A 70 -9.26 -10.50 12.90
CA SER A 70 -9.23 -9.41 13.87
C SER A 70 -9.04 -8.07 13.15
N TYR A 71 -9.30 -6.97 13.86
CA TYR A 71 -9.15 -5.66 13.29
C TYR A 71 -8.57 -4.65 14.28
N MET A 72 -7.91 -3.63 13.74
CA MET A 72 -7.49 -2.41 14.42
C MET A 72 -8.20 -1.22 13.78
N ILE A 73 -8.60 -0.24 14.59
CA ILE A 73 -9.18 1.00 14.07
C ILE A 73 -8.09 2.07 14.00
N ALA A 74 -7.85 2.58 12.79
CA ALA A 74 -6.89 3.64 12.54
C ALA A 74 -7.34 4.50 11.35
N ASP A 75 -7.20 5.82 11.46
CA ASP A 75 -7.32 6.77 10.35
C ASP A 75 -5.92 7.19 9.89
N PHE A 76 -5.52 6.72 8.72
CA PHE A 76 -4.19 7.02 8.18
C PHE A 76 -4.00 8.46 7.69
N SER A 77 -5.00 9.33 7.83
CA SER A 77 -4.79 10.79 7.79
C SER A 77 -4.21 11.34 9.10
N SER A 78 -4.14 10.52 10.16
CA SER A 78 -3.51 10.83 11.45
C SER A 78 -2.14 10.16 11.55
N LEU A 79 -1.11 10.93 11.84
CA LEU A 79 0.23 10.38 12.12
C LEU A 79 0.27 9.63 13.45
N ASP A 80 -0.47 10.09 14.46
CA ASP A 80 -0.56 9.39 15.75
C ASP A 80 -1.10 7.96 15.56
N ASP A 81 -2.13 7.79 14.70
CA ASP A 81 -2.65 6.46 14.39
C ASP A 81 -1.62 5.61 13.63
N SER A 82 -0.87 6.21 12.71
CA SER A 82 0.19 5.50 11.98
C SER A 82 1.32 5.05 12.91
N LEU A 83 1.74 5.92 13.84
CA LEU A 83 2.74 5.62 14.87
C LEU A 83 2.23 4.52 15.82
N ARG A 84 0.99 4.62 16.28
CA ARG A 84 0.36 3.63 17.16
C ARG A 84 0.32 2.26 16.48
N VAL A 85 -0.20 2.19 15.26
CA VAL A 85 -0.25 0.95 14.47
C VAL A 85 1.14 0.35 14.28
N GLY A 86 2.13 1.16 13.88
CA GLY A 86 3.50 0.70 13.71
C GLY A 86 4.10 0.14 15.00
N LYS A 87 3.87 0.79 16.14
CA LYS A 87 4.31 0.30 17.47
C LYS A 87 3.61 -0.99 17.86
N GLU A 88 2.29 -1.08 17.72
CA GLU A 88 1.53 -2.29 18.05
C GLU A 88 1.99 -3.48 17.18
N LEU A 89 2.19 -3.27 15.87
CA LEU A 89 2.71 -4.31 14.98
C LEU A 89 4.16 -4.70 15.31
N SER A 90 5.01 -3.75 15.72
CA SER A 90 6.42 -4.02 16.04
C SER A 90 6.59 -4.88 17.30
N THR A 91 5.65 -4.75 18.26
CA THR A 91 5.67 -5.49 19.54
C THR A 91 4.77 -6.73 19.56
N MET A 92 4.00 -6.94 18.47
CA MET A 92 3.13 -8.12 18.35
C MET A 92 3.94 -9.42 18.43
N GLY A 93 3.47 -10.42 19.19
CA GLY A 93 4.11 -11.73 19.32
C GLY A 93 4.04 -12.58 18.05
N ASP A 94 3.02 -12.36 17.23
CA ASP A 94 2.83 -13.11 15.98
C ASP A 94 3.87 -12.73 14.91
N THR A 95 4.24 -13.72 14.08
CA THR A 95 4.97 -13.48 12.83
C THR A 95 4.04 -12.83 11.81
N ILE A 96 4.46 -11.74 11.18
CA ILE A 96 3.76 -11.13 10.06
C ILE A 96 4.29 -11.76 8.78
N ASP A 97 3.53 -12.68 8.19
CA ASP A 97 3.97 -13.38 6.97
C ASP A 97 3.77 -12.49 5.72
N VAL A 98 2.67 -11.73 5.67
CA VAL A 98 2.41 -10.74 4.61
C VAL A 98 1.83 -9.46 5.20
N LEU A 99 2.41 -8.31 4.86
CA LEU A 99 1.84 -6.99 5.14
C LEU A 99 1.47 -6.29 3.84
N ILE A 100 0.22 -5.85 3.71
CA ILE A 100 -0.29 -5.18 2.51
C ILE A 100 -0.71 -3.74 2.83
N HIS A 101 0.03 -2.77 2.31
CA HIS A 101 -0.35 -1.37 2.33
C HIS A 101 -1.32 -1.09 1.17
N ASN A 102 -2.62 -1.24 1.43
CA ASN A 102 -3.67 -1.02 0.43
C ASN A 102 -4.47 0.26 0.66
N ALA A 103 -4.51 0.79 1.88
CA ALA A 103 -5.20 2.05 2.17
C ALA A 103 -4.70 3.18 1.26
N GLY A 104 -5.61 3.95 0.71
CA GLY A 104 -5.27 5.06 -0.18
C GLY A 104 -6.47 5.93 -0.53
N VAL A 105 -6.20 7.20 -0.85
CA VAL A 105 -7.19 8.20 -1.24
C VAL A 105 -6.74 8.96 -2.48
N PHE A 106 -7.70 9.52 -3.19
CA PHE A 106 -7.47 10.51 -4.24
C PHE A 106 -8.33 11.73 -3.96
N LEU A 107 -7.70 12.87 -3.69
CA LEU A 107 -8.37 14.14 -3.42
C LEU A 107 -8.13 15.12 -4.57
N LYS A 108 -9.22 15.66 -5.09
CA LYS A 108 -9.16 16.66 -6.19
C LYS A 108 -8.67 18.02 -5.70
N ARG A 109 -8.99 18.36 -4.45
CA ARG A 109 -8.63 19.63 -3.79
C ARG A 109 -7.61 19.33 -2.71
N LYS A 110 -6.79 20.33 -2.39
CA LYS A 110 -5.88 20.25 -1.27
C LYS A 110 -6.67 20.21 0.04
N GLU A 111 -6.44 19.20 0.82
CA GLU A 111 -6.92 19.06 2.18
C GLU A 111 -5.71 18.82 3.09
N LEU A 112 -5.75 19.35 4.29
CA LEU A 112 -4.68 19.17 5.26
C LEU A 112 -5.15 18.29 6.39
N THR A 113 -4.24 17.46 6.89
CA THR A 113 -4.45 16.70 8.13
C THR A 113 -4.44 17.63 9.35
N LYS A 114 -4.76 17.10 10.53
CA LYS A 114 -4.69 17.87 11.77
C LYS A 114 -3.28 18.37 12.09
N GLU A 115 -2.26 17.68 11.60
CA GLU A 115 -0.84 18.06 11.73
C GLU A 115 -0.40 19.09 10.65
N GLY A 116 -1.31 19.50 9.75
CA GLY A 116 -1.03 20.48 8.71
C GLY A 116 -0.34 19.92 7.46
N PHE A 117 -0.33 18.60 7.26
CA PHE A 117 0.25 17.95 6.09
C PHE A 117 -0.80 17.68 5.01
N GLU A 118 -0.37 17.58 3.75
CA GLU A 118 -1.26 17.26 2.63
C GLU A 118 -1.79 15.83 2.75
N THR A 119 -3.13 15.68 2.80
CA THR A 119 -3.80 14.43 3.14
C THR A 119 -3.50 13.29 2.17
N THR A 120 -3.40 13.57 0.86
CA THR A 120 -3.08 12.51 -0.12
C THR A 120 -1.67 11.97 0.09
N PHE A 121 -0.71 12.85 0.40
CA PHE A 121 0.66 12.46 0.73
C PHE A 121 0.72 11.61 2.01
N VAL A 122 0.02 12.05 3.07
CA VAL A 122 0.02 11.32 4.35
C VAL A 122 -0.60 9.94 4.18
N VAL A 123 -1.81 9.84 3.63
CA VAL A 123 -2.53 8.56 3.54
C VAL A 123 -1.89 7.58 2.56
N ASN A 124 -1.44 8.06 1.39
CA ASN A 124 -0.89 7.14 0.38
C ASN A 124 0.59 6.80 0.55
N TYR A 125 1.33 7.60 1.34
CA TYR A 125 2.77 7.41 1.48
C TYR A 125 3.25 7.44 2.93
N LEU A 126 3.11 8.59 3.63
CA LEU A 126 3.80 8.78 4.91
C LEU A 126 3.34 7.79 5.98
N SER A 127 2.05 7.43 6.00
CA SER A 127 1.52 6.41 6.92
C SER A 127 2.19 5.05 6.73
N SER A 128 2.32 4.59 5.47
CA SER A 128 2.99 3.32 5.17
C SER A 128 4.49 3.37 5.44
N PHE A 129 5.13 4.52 5.21
CA PHE A 129 6.52 4.76 5.57
C PHE A 129 6.75 4.61 7.07
N VAL A 130 5.96 5.30 7.90
CA VAL A 130 6.03 5.25 9.36
C VAL A 130 5.86 3.81 9.87
N ILE A 131 4.86 3.10 9.38
CA ILE A 131 4.61 1.71 9.76
C ILE A 131 5.81 0.83 9.38
N ASN A 132 6.27 0.89 8.13
CA ASN A 132 7.40 0.10 7.67
C ASN A 132 8.68 0.37 8.47
N TYR A 133 8.94 1.65 8.77
CA TYR A 133 10.09 2.04 9.58
C TYR A 133 10.03 1.41 10.97
N LEU A 134 8.89 1.48 11.64
CA LEU A 134 8.73 0.97 13.01
C LEU A 134 8.78 -0.57 13.10
N ILE A 135 8.29 -1.27 12.08
CA ILE A 135 8.29 -2.75 12.08
C ILE A 135 9.57 -3.35 11.49
N ARG A 136 10.48 -2.56 10.92
CA ARG A 136 11.62 -3.08 10.15
C ARG A 136 12.51 -4.05 10.94
N GLU A 137 12.78 -3.72 12.20
CA GLU A 137 13.61 -4.56 13.09
C GLU A 137 12.92 -5.89 13.37
N LYS A 138 11.61 -5.85 13.69
CA LYS A 138 10.82 -7.07 13.89
C LYS A 138 10.81 -7.94 12.63
N MET A 139 10.52 -7.35 11.47
CA MET A 139 10.49 -8.09 10.22
C MET A 139 11.84 -8.74 9.92
N LYS A 140 12.95 -8.00 10.12
CA LYS A 140 14.30 -8.53 9.95
C LYS A 140 14.60 -9.66 10.93
N ALA A 141 14.23 -9.51 12.19
CA ALA A 141 14.44 -10.53 13.22
C ALA A 141 13.63 -11.80 12.99
N GLN A 142 12.42 -11.74 12.37
CA GLN A 142 11.67 -12.94 11.99
C GLN A 142 12.33 -13.74 10.84
N GLY A 143 13.23 -13.13 10.08
CA GLY A 143 13.96 -13.79 8.99
C GLY A 143 13.10 -14.21 7.79
N ARG A 144 11.85 -13.74 7.72
CA ARG A 144 10.90 -14.00 6.63
C ARG A 144 9.76 -12.99 6.64
N GLY A 145 9.12 -12.83 5.52
CA GLY A 145 7.92 -12.01 5.38
C GLY A 145 7.94 -11.20 4.09
N ARG A 146 6.77 -10.77 3.65
CA ARG A 146 6.60 -9.97 2.44
C ARG A 146 5.80 -8.73 2.71
N ILE A 147 6.31 -7.59 2.27
CA ILE A 147 5.60 -6.31 2.31
C ILE A 147 5.16 -5.97 0.88
N LEU A 148 3.88 -5.73 0.69
CA LEU A 148 3.30 -5.35 -0.59
C LEU A 148 2.68 -3.96 -0.50
N MET A 149 3.06 -3.08 -1.42
CA MET A 149 2.48 -1.75 -1.52
C MET A 149 1.54 -1.68 -2.72
N VAL A 150 0.25 -1.44 -2.50
CA VAL A 150 -0.70 -1.17 -3.59
C VAL A 150 -0.41 0.24 -4.13
N ASN A 151 0.35 0.26 -5.19
CA ASN A 151 0.77 1.45 -5.91
C ASN A 151 -0.20 1.77 -7.06
N SER A 152 0.23 2.51 -8.08
CA SER A 152 -0.59 2.90 -9.24
C SER A 152 0.29 3.32 -10.41
N GLU A 153 -0.19 3.13 -11.63
CA GLU A 153 0.36 3.81 -12.81
C GLU A 153 0.36 5.34 -12.65
N GLY A 154 -0.40 5.84 -11.67
CA GLY A 154 -0.39 7.26 -11.30
C GLY A 154 0.98 7.83 -10.94
N HIS A 155 1.95 6.98 -10.52
CA HIS A 155 3.34 7.43 -10.30
C HIS A 155 3.97 8.06 -11.54
N ARG A 156 3.52 7.67 -12.74
CA ARG A 156 3.99 8.26 -14.01
C ARG A 156 3.53 9.70 -14.24
N PHE A 157 2.59 10.21 -13.43
CA PHE A 157 2.20 11.64 -13.46
C PHE A 157 3.21 12.55 -12.78
N ALA A 158 4.20 12.01 -12.08
CA ALA A 158 5.30 12.75 -11.47
C ALA A 158 6.54 12.78 -12.38
N VAL A 159 6.36 13.00 -13.67
CA VAL A 159 7.43 12.97 -14.68
C VAL A 159 8.56 13.96 -14.43
N TRP A 160 8.31 15.04 -13.67
CA TRP A 160 9.30 16.06 -13.30
C TRP A 160 10.01 15.76 -11.97
N GLY A 161 9.76 14.59 -11.39
CA GLY A 161 10.32 14.21 -10.09
C GLY A 161 9.48 14.67 -8.90
N ILE A 162 10.08 14.56 -7.72
CA ILE A 162 9.47 14.90 -6.45
C ILE A 162 10.16 16.14 -5.87
N GLU A 163 9.35 17.14 -5.54
CA GLU A 163 9.81 18.34 -4.83
C GLU A 163 9.88 18.03 -3.33
N THR A 164 11.01 17.52 -2.87
CA THR A 164 11.19 17.13 -1.46
C THR A 164 11.07 18.30 -0.48
N GLU A 165 11.34 19.53 -0.94
CA GLU A 165 11.20 20.75 -0.16
C GLU A 165 9.77 21.34 -0.15
N ASP A 166 8.85 20.74 -0.88
CA ASP A 166 7.45 21.19 -0.98
C ASP A 166 6.46 20.01 -1.07
N LEU A 167 6.65 19.00 -0.23
CA LEU A 167 5.76 17.84 -0.16
C LEU A 167 4.32 18.24 0.20
N ASN A 168 4.15 19.35 0.93
CA ASN A 168 2.87 19.91 1.36
C ASN A 168 2.21 20.87 0.34
N TRP A 169 2.79 21.05 -0.84
CA TRP A 169 2.24 21.94 -1.87
C TRP A 169 1.98 23.37 -1.35
N GLN A 170 2.95 23.96 -0.66
CA GLN A 170 2.84 25.32 -0.13
C GLN A 170 3.37 26.36 -1.11
N LYS A 171 4.38 26.00 -1.91
CA LYS A 171 5.07 26.91 -2.83
C LYS A 171 4.51 26.87 -4.26
N ARG A 172 3.76 25.85 -4.61
CA ARG A 172 3.25 25.62 -5.98
C ARG A 172 1.75 25.36 -6.00
N ARG A 173 1.13 25.59 -7.17
CA ARG A 173 -0.30 25.35 -7.37
C ARG A 173 -0.62 23.86 -7.19
N TYR A 174 -1.59 23.58 -6.33
CA TYR A 174 -2.07 22.22 -6.09
C TYR A 174 -2.76 21.61 -7.32
N SER A 175 -2.48 20.36 -7.57
CA SER A 175 -3.18 19.51 -8.53
C SER A 175 -3.34 18.12 -7.91
N GLY A 176 -4.58 17.67 -7.69
CA GLY A 176 -4.84 16.36 -7.10
C GLY A 176 -4.19 15.20 -7.85
N LEU A 177 -4.12 15.29 -9.19
CA LEU A 177 -3.46 14.27 -10.00
C LEU A 177 -1.95 14.24 -9.78
N LYS A 178 -1.30 15.41 -9.72
CA LYS A 178 0.13 15.52 -9.43
C LYS A 178 0.44 15.11 -7.98
N ALA A 179 -0.40 15.52 -7.00
CA ALA A 179 -0.24 15.14 -5.60
C ALA A 179 -0.33 13.62 -5.42
N TYR A 180 -1.32 13.00 -6.04
CA TYR A 180 -1.46 11.54 -6.04
C TYR A 180 -0.27 10.85 -6.70
N GLY A 181 0.14 11.31 -7.88
CA GLY A 181 1.30 10.78 -8.59
C GLY A 181 2.58 10.91 -7.77
N SER A 182 2.81 12.08 -7.16
CA SER A 182 3.95 12.31 -6.26
C SER A 182 3.93 11.34 -5.07
N ALA A 183 2.80 11.18 -4.38
CA ALA A 183 2.70 10.25 -3.25
C ALA A 183 2.99 8.79 -3.67
N LYS A 184 2.51 8.37 -4.85
CA LYS A 184 2.81 7.03 -5.39
C LYS A 184 4.27 6.86 -5.82
N THR A 185 4.91 7.91 -6.30
CA THR A 185 6.37 7.91 -6.56
C THR A 185 7.16 7.86 -5.26
N CYS A 186 6.78 8.63 -4.23
CA CYS A 186 7.40 8.57 -2.91
C CYS A 186 7.35 7.16 -2.30
N GLN A 187 6.24 6.44 -2.51
CA GLN A 187 6.09 5.05 -2.09
C GLN A 187 7.14 4.13 -2.74
N LEU A 188 7.40 4.29 -4.05
CA LEU A 188 8.43 3.52 -4.76
C LEU A 188 9.84 3.89 -4.32
N LEU A 189 10.13 5.18 -4.13
CA LEU A 189 11.44 5.63 -3.66
C LEU A 189 11.77 5.07 -2.27
N SER A 190 10.81 5.11 -1.33
CA SER A 190 11.03 4.54 0.01
C SER A 190 11.17 3.02 -0.03
N MET A 191 10.47 2.34 -0.92
CA MET A 191 10.61 0.90 -1.14
C MET A 191 12.05 0.53 -1.48
N LEU A 192 12.74 1.31 -2.32
CA LEU A 192 14.12 1.03 -2.69
C LEU A 192 15.06 1.06 -1.47
N ILE A 193 14.90 2.05 -0.59
CA ILE A 193 15.72 2.17 0.64
C ILE A 193 15.43 1.00 1.60
N ILE A 194 14.13 0.72 1.85
CA ILE A 194 13.73 -0.37 2.74
C ILE A 194 14.17 -1.74 2.18
N ASN A 195 14.13 -1.91 0.86
CA ASN A 195 14.60 -3.15 0.25
C ASN A 195 16.09 -3.37 0.51
N GLN A 196 16.93 -2.34 0.40
CA GLN A 196 18.35 -2.43 0.76
C GLN A 196 18.54 -2.82 2.23
N TYR A 197 17.72 -2.26 3.14
CA TYR A 197 17.76 -2.60 4.55
C TYR A 197 17.45 -4.09 4.80
N PHE A 198 16.58 -4.71 3.99
CA PHE A 198 16.19 -6.12 4.10
C PHE A 198 17.08 -7.10 3.33
N GLU A 199 18.12 -6.64 2.62
CA GLU A 199 19.00 -7.53 1.90
C GLU A 199 19.56 -8.63 2.82
N GLY A 200 19.48 -9.89 2.36
CA GLY A 200 19.95 -11.06 3.10
C GLY A 200 19.12 -11.45 4.32
N SER A 201 18.01 -10.78 4.61
CA SER A 201 17.19 -11.07 5.80
C SER A 201 16.06 -12.08 5.57
N GLY A 202 15.80 -12.49 4.32
CA GLY A 202 14.63 -13.31 3.97
C GLY A 202 13.30 -12.52 3.93
N VAL A 203 13.33 -11.19 4.11
CA VAL A 203 12.19 -10.29 3.98
C VAL A 203 12.25 -9.57 2.66
N THR A 204 11.13 -9.46 1.96
CA THR A 204 11.03 -8.73 0.69
C THR A 204 9.99 -7.63 0.75
N ILE A 205 10.20 -6.55 0.01
CA ILE A 205 9.23 -5.48 -0.19
C ILE A 205 9.07 -5.19 -1.67
N ASN A 206 7.82 -5.20 -2.14
CA ASN A 206 7.49 -4.95 -3.54
C ASN A 206 6.28 -4.02 -3.66
N ALA A 207 6.13 -3.40 -4.82
CA ALA A 207 4.98 -2.57 -5.14
C ALA A 207 4.20 -3.14 -6.32
N MET A 208 2.89 -2.95 -6.32
CA MET A 208 2.01 -3.47 -7.36
C MET A 208 1.00 -2.42 -7.81
N HIS A 209 0.89 -2.22 -9.12
CA HIS A 209 -0.24 -1.56 -9.74
C HIS A 209 -1.37 -2.58 -9.93
N PRO A 210 -2.57 -2.31 -9.38
CA PRO A 210 -3.67 -3.29 -9.37
C PRO A 210 -4.40 -3.44 -10.71
N GLY A 211 -3.86 -2.88 -11.79
CA GLY A 211 -4.58 -2.77 -13.05
C GLY A 211 -5.63 -1.64 -13.02
N ALA A 212 -6.37 -1.48 -14.12
CA ALA A 212 -7.52 -0.57 -14.14
C ALA A 212 -8.73 -1.28 -13.52
N VAL A 213 -8.96 -1.07 -12.22
CA VAL A 213 -10.06 -1.71 -11.47
C VAL A 213 -11.15 -0.74 -11.05
N LYS A 214 -12.39 -1.21 -11.02
CA LYS A 214 -13.53 -0.48 -10.48
C LYS A 214 -13.42 -0.38 -8.96
N THR A 215 -12.84 0.71 -8.46
CA THR A 215 -12.77 0.97 -7.03
C THR A 215 -13.66 2.13 -6.61
N GLY A 216 -14.02 2.18 -5.32
CA GLY A 216 -14.76 3.30 -4.74
C GLY A 216 -13.96 4.59 -4.62
N THR A 217 -12.66 4.59 -4.94
CA THR A 217 -11.76 5.74 -4.82
C THR A 217 -12.26 6.92 -5.65
N GLY A 218 -12.36 8.08 -5.03
CA GLY A 218 -12.78 9.32 -5.71
C GLY A 218 -14.29 9.46 -5.95
N LYS A 219 -15.17 8.77 -5.20
CA LYS A 219 -16.63 8.91 -5.33
C LYS A 219 -17.14 10.33 -5.12
N GLU A 220 -16.42 11.16 -4.38
CA GLU A 220 -16.77 12.55 -4.05
C GLU A 220 -16.30 13.57 -5.09
N ASN A 221 -15.58 13.14 -6.12
CA ASN A 221 -15.07 14.00 -7.18
C ASN A 221 -16.16 14.32 -8.22
N GLY A 222 -16.20 15.59 -8.69
CA GLY A 222 -17.28 16.16 -9.52
C GLY A 222 -17.58 15.45 -10.86
N ALA A 223 -18.61 15.97 -11.57
CA ALA A 223 -19.20 15.32 -12.75
C ALA A 223 -18.23 14.91 -13.87
N PHE A 224 -17.19 15.71 -14.13
CA PHE A 224 -16.18 15.39 -15.16
C PHE A 224 -15.33 14.17 -14.79
N TYR A 225 -14.94 14.04 -13.50
CA TYR A 225 -14.21 12.87 -13.02
C TYR A 225 -15.10 11.62 -13.06
N LYS A 226 -16.37 11.76 -12.68
CA LYS A 226 -17.37 10.68 -12.79
C LYS A 226 -17.58 10.26 -14.25
N TRP A 227 -17.62 11.22 -15.19
CA TRP A 227 -17.71 10.97 -16.62
C TRP A 227 -16.43 10.28 -17.15
N TYR A 228 -15.24 10.82 -16.84
CA TYR A 228 -13.96 10.23 -17.22
C TYR A 228 -13.80 8.82 -16.62
N LYS A 229 -14.10 8.65 -15.34
CA LYS A 229 -14.10 7.34 -14.69
C LYS A 229 -15.04 6.38 -15.40
N ARG A 230 -16.28 6.76 -15.60
CA ARG A 230 -17.32 5.91 -16.24
C ARG A 230 -17.03 5.57 -17.69
N ASN A 231 -16.52 6.51 -18.49
CA ASN A 231 -16.39 6.33 -19.93
C ASN A 231 -14.99 5.88 -20.38
N VAL A 232 -13.96 6.10 -19.56
CA VAL A 232 -12.57 5.72 -19.88
C VAL A 232 -12.06 4.66 -18.91
N VAL A 233 -12.11 4.91 -17.61
CA VAL A 233 -11.58 3.98 -16.61
C VAL A 233 -12.47 2.74 -16.47
N ASP A 234 -13.77 2.92 -16.22
CA ASP A 234 -14.70 1.80 -15.95
C ASP A 234 -14.99 0.92 -17.18
N ARG A 235 -14.80 1.45 -18.39
CA ARG A 235 -15.01 0.67 -19.63
C ARG A 235 -13.89 -0.34 -19.88
N PHE A 236 -12.70 -0.09 -19.31
CA PHE A 236 -11.53 -0.97 -19.39
C PHE A 236 -11.19 -1.56 -18.02
N SER A 237 -11.97 -1.24 -16.98
CA SER A 237 -11.70 -1.69 -15.61
C SER A 237 -12.09 -3.14 -15.43
N ARG A 238 -11.18 -3.89 -14.88
CA ARG A 238 -11.37 -5.26 -14.41
C ARG A 238 -12.04 -5.26 -13.04
N THR A 239 -12.47 -6.40 -12.60
CA THR A 239 -13.03 -6.57 -11.25
C THR A 239 -11.92 -6.56 -10.20
N PRO A 240 -12.19 -6.12 -8.95
CA PRO A 240 -11.19 -6.07 -7.89
C PRO A 240 -10.59 -7.43 -7.51
N GLU A 241 -11.29 -8.53 -7.82
CA GLU A 241 -10.85 -9.91 -7.61
C GLU A 241 -9.51 -10.20 -8.33
N ILE A 242 -9.34 -9.65 -9.53
CA ILE A 242 -8.09 -9.82 -10.31
C ILE A 242 -6.89 -9.21 -9.56
N SER A 243 -7.10 -8.07 -8.91
CA SER A 243 -6.05 -7.44 -8.09
C SER A 243 -5.78 -8.24 -6.81
N ALA A 244 -6.82 -8.85 -6.22
CA ALA A 244 -6.69 -9.72 -5.07
C ALA A 244 -5.90 -11.00 -5.42
N GLU A 245 -6.17 -11.59 -6.60
CA GLU A 245 -5.41 -12.72 -7.12
C GLU A 245 -3.92 -12.38 -7.29
N ALA A 246 -3.64 -11.20 -7.87
CA ALA A 246 -2.27 -10.74 -8.03
C ALA A 246 -1.58 -10.49 -6.67
N LEU A 247 -2.27 -9.87 -5.71
CA LEU A 247 -1.72 -9.66 -4.35
C LEU A 247 -1.47 -10.98 -3.63
N TYR A 248 -2.31 -11.99 -3.84
CA TYR A 248 -2.09 -13.31 -3.31
C TYR A 248 -0.85 -13.96 -3.93
N TYR A 249 -0.73 -13.95 -5.27
CA TYR A 249 0.45 -14.46 -5.95
C TYR A 249 1.74 -13.78 -5.48
N LEU A 250 1.75 -12.43 -5.42
CA LEU A 250 2.93 -11.68 -4.98
C LEU A 250 3.28 -11.94 -3.51
N GLY A 251 2.27 -12.19 -2.68
CA GLY A 251 2.44 -12.43 -1.24
C GLY A 251 2.78 -13.86 -0.88
N VAL A 252 2.45 -14.85 -1.73
CA VAL A 252 2.47 -16.27 -1.33
C VAL A 252 3.38 -17.14 -2.21
N SER A 253 3.36 -16.92 -3.55
CA SER A 253 4.07 -17.79 -4.49
C SER A 253 5.56 -17.95 -4.17
N GLY A 254 6.03 -19.18 -4.21
CA GLY A 254 7.46 -19.53 -4.07
C GLY A 254 8.34 -18.86 -5.13
N ASP A 255 7.80 -18.55 -6.33
CA ASP A 255 8.53 -17.88 -7.42
C ASP A 255 9.12 -16.52 -7.01
N LEU A 256 8.59 -15.91 -5.94
CA LEU A 256 8.94 -14.56 -5.50
C LEU A 256 9.55 -14.53 -4.09
N GLN A 257 10.03 -15.67 -3.59
CA GLN A 257 10.55 -15.78 -2.22
C GLN A 257 11.67 -14.77 -1.95
N ASP A 258 12.59 -14.58 -2.91
CA ASP A 258 13.77 -13.71 -2.77
C ASP A 258 13.70 -12.49 -3.70
N VAL A 259 12.51 -12.19 -4.23
CA VAL A 259 12.31 -11.06 -5.14
C VAL A 259 11.85 -9.83 -4.37
N GLY A 260 12.71 -8.83 -4.26
CA GLY A 260 12.44 -7.56 -3.58
C GLY A 260 12.81 -6.34 -4.42
N GLY A 261 12.26 -5.17 -4.05
CA GLY A 261 12.53 -3.90 -4.72
C GLY A 261 11.89 -3.75 -6.11
N LYS A 262 10.90 -4.57 -6.42
CA LYS A 262 10.28 -4.63 -7.75
C LYS A 262 8.92 -3.94 -7.80
N PHE A 263 8.60 -3.43 -8.99
CA PHE A 263 7.27 -2.92 -9.33
C PHE A 263 6.59 -3.85 -10.32
N PHE A 264 5.35 -4.19 -10.03
CA PHE A 264 4.55 -5.10 -10.83
C PHE A 264 3.29 -4.42 -11.36
N ASN A 265 2.92 -4.72 -12.59
CA ASN A 265 1.57 -4.52 -13.11
C ASN A 265 0.84 -5.86 -12.97
N LEU A 266 -0.05 -5.94 -11.95
CA LEU A 266 -0.58 -7.21 -11.45
C LEU A 266 0.57 -8.15 -11.03
N THR A 267 0.88 -9.17 -11.83
CA THR A 267 1.96 -10.12 -11.58
C THR A 267 3.12 -10.00 -12.57
N THR A 268 3.06 -9.05 -13.50
CA THR A 268 4.12 -8.82 -14.48
C THR A 268 5.06 -7.73 -13.98
N GLU A 269 6.35 -8.04 -13.84
CA GLU A 269 7.36 -7.04 -13.48
C GLU A 269 7.47 -5.96 -14.56
N GLU A 270 7.47 -4.70 -14.14
CA GLU A 270 7.63 -3.53 -14.99
C GLU A 270 8.65 -2.55 -14.39
N ILE A 271 9.30 -1.79 -15.27
CA ILE A 271 10.20 -0.72 -14.82
C ILE A 271 9.35 0.52 -14.48
N PRO A 272 9.47 1.07 -13.27
CA PRO A 272 8.81 2.32 -12.90
C PRO A 272 9.28 3.49 -13.78
N ALA A 273 8.58 4.63 -13.68
CA ALA A 273 9.05 5.88 -14.29
C ALA A 273 10.41 6.30 -13.69
N PRO A 274 11.33 6.90 -14.49
CA PRO A 274 12.68 7.26 -14.04
C PRO A 274 12.74 8.02 -12.71
N PRO A 275 11.85 8.99 -12.41
CA PRO A 275 11.86 9.67 -11.11
C PRO A 275 11.65 8.77 -9.89
N ALA A 276 11.01 7.59 -10.08
CA ALA A 276 10.80 6.61 -9.01
C ALA A 276 12.01 5.69 -8.78
N LEU A 277 13.09 5.88 -9.52
CA LEU A 277 14.36 5.14 -9.43
C LEU A 277 15.53 6.03 -8.97
N ASP A 278 15.27 7.31 -8.72
CA ASP A 278 16.30 8.29 -8.33
C ASP A 278 16.67 8.12 -6.85
N MET A 279 17.80 7.49 -6.60
CA MET A 279 18.30 7.21 -5.25
C MET A 279 18.70 8.46 -4.45
N GLU A 280 19.11 9.55 -5.12
CA GLU A 280 19.42 10.81 -4.41
C GLU A 280 18.13 11.45 -3.89
N THR A 281 17.08 11.48 -4.71
CA THR A 281 15.74 11.89 -4.27
C THR A 281 15.20 10.94 -3.20
N ALA A 282 15.43 9.63 -3.31
CA ALA A 282 14.98 8.65 -2.30
C ALA A 282 15.61 8.94 -0.92
N LYS A 283 16.92 9.22 -0.85
CA LYS A 283 17.62 9.56 0.40
C LYS A 283 17.08 10.86 1.02
N LYS A 284 16.89 11.90 0.21
CA LYS A 284 16.32 13.18 0.69
C LYS A 284 14.90 13.00 1.21
N LEU A 285 14.06 12.26 0.46
CA LEU A 285 12.71 11.95 0.86
C LEU A 285 12.68 11.15 2.17
N TRP A 286 13.59 10.20 2.35
CA TRP A 286 13.72 9.40 3.57
C TRP A 286 13.91 10.29 4.80
N GLN A 287 14.88 11.21 4.76
CA GLN A 287 15.16 12.14 5.86
C GLN A 287 13.96 13.05 6.16
N GLU A 288 13.34 13.62 5.12
CA GLU A 288 12.13 14.43 5.30
C GLU A 288 10.96 13.61 5.88
N SER A 289 10.84 12.34 5.50
CA SER A 289 9.77 11.47 6.00
C SER A 289 9.97 11.11 7.47
N LEU A 290 11.19 10.89 7.92
CA LEU A 290 11.51 10.70 9.35
C LEU A 290 11.13 11.95 10.15
N ARG A 291 11.57 13.13 9.68
CA ARG A 291 11.24 14.41 10.32
C ARG A 291 9.72 14.65 10.39
N MET A 292 9.00 14.46 9.26
CA MET A 292 7.55 14.64 9.21
C MET A 292 6.79 13.59 10.02
N GLY A 293 7.30 12.37 10.07
CA GLY A 293 6.74 11.27 10.86
C GLY A 293 6.99 11.38 12.37
N GLY A 294 7.75 12.38 12.83
CA GLY A 294 8.11 12.53 14.25
C GLY A 294 8.94 11.35 14.76
N ILE A 295 9.78 10.78 13.89
CA ILE A 295 10.63 9.63 14.21
C ILE A 295 12.06 10.13 14.41
N ASP A 296 12.57 9.97 15.62
CA ASP A 296 13.99 10.24 15.91
C ASP A 296 14.85 9.14 15.30
N ASP A 297 15.72 9.56 14.38
CA ASP A 297 16.66 8.66 13.72
C ASP A 297 17.89 8.44 14.62
N GLY A 298 17.65 7.78 15.73
CA GLY A 298 18.71 7.52 16.70
C GLY A 298 19.78 6.52 16.24
N ASN A 299 19.62 5.84 15.08
CA ASN A 299 20.61 4.94 14.46
C ASN A 299 20.11 4.44 13.08
N LEU A 300 20.78 4.86 12.03
CA LEU A 300 21.00 4.11 10.80
C LEU A 300 22.35 3.44 10.89
#